data_2906006a0e8680c694e6a377210d9cea
#
_entry.id   2906006a0e8680c694e6a377210d9cea
#
_cell.length_a   1.000
_cell.length_b   1.000
_cell.length_c   1.000
_cell.angle_alpha   90.00
_cell.angle_beta   90.00
_cell.angle_gamma   90.00
#
_symmetry.space_group_name_H-M   'P 1'
#
loop_
_entity.id
_entity.type
_entity.pdbx_description
1 polymer ?
#
loop_
_entity_poly.entity_id
_entity_poly.type
_entity_poly.pdbx_seq_one_letter_code
_entity_poly.pdbx_strand_id
1 'polypeptide(L)'
;HTLENLGTAPEPNMTVLWSTRLPEPWKEYCAKISINTSSIQYENDDLMRVIHGDDYAIACCVSSMVVGKEMQFFGARANLAKCLLYAINGGVDEISGVQVATKFRPITSEYLDYDDVMEKYDDMMTWLAELYVNTLNIIHYMHDKYCYESLQMALHDREVKRYFATGIAGISVVADSLSAIKYAKVKTIRNEQGIVVE
;
A
#
# COMPACT_ATOMS: atom_id res chain seq x y z
N HIS A 1 5.73 -28.80 -7.06
CA HIS A 1 6.30 -28.13 -8.24
C HIS A 1 6.07 -26.61 -8.21
N THR A 2 4.83 -26.11 -8.02
CA THR A 2 4.57 -24.65 -8.03
C THR A 2 5.35 -23.93 -6.93
N LEU A 3 5.33 -24.45 -5.70
CA LEU A 3 6.08 -23.86 -4.59
C LEU A 3 7.59 -23.89 -4.82
N GLU A 4 8.11 -24.99 -5.35
CA GLU A 4 9.53 -25.10 -5.66
C GLU A 4 9.96 -24.15 -6.77
N ASN A 5 9.16 -24.02 -7.83
CA ASN A 5 9.45 -23.11 -8.92
C ASN A 5 9.43 -21.64 -8.46
N LEU A 6 8.49 -21.26 -7.60
CA LEU A 6 8.44 -19.93 -7.02
C LEU A 6 9.57 -19.67 -6.03
N GLY A 7 10.04 -20.71 -5.32
CA GLY A 7 11.18 -20.61 -4.42
C GLY A 7 12.51 -20.29 -5.12
N THR A 8 12.57 -20.40 -6.43
CA THR A 8 13.76 -20.06 -7.24
C THR A 8 13.74 -18.65 -7.82
N ALA A 9 12.63 -17.93 -7.69
CA ALA A 9 12.47 -16.57 -8.22
C ALA A 9 11.91 -15.62 -7.13
N PRO A 10 12.33 -14.35 -7.11
CA PRO A 10 11.81 -13.38 -6.17
C PRO A 10 10.35 -12.99 -6.45
N GLU A 11 9.86 -13.24 -7.66
CA GLU A 11 8.52 -12.96 -8.15
C GLU A 11 8.11 -13.99 -9.22
N PRO A 12 6.81 -14.22 -9.44
CA PRO A 12 5.62 -13.61 -8.83
C PRO A 12 5.28 -14.13 -7.44
N ASN A 13 4.47 -13.37 -6.69
CA ASN A 13 3.96 -13.79 -5.40
C ASN A 13 2.89 -14.88 -5.54
N MET A 14 2.93 -15.85 -4.63
CA MET A 14 1.92 -16.89 -4.51
C MET A 14 1.23 -16.78 -3.15
N THR A 15 -0.09 -16.82 -3.14
CA THR A 15 -0.87 -16.86 -1.91
C THR A 15 -1.31 -18.29 -1.60
N VAL A 16 -0.93 -18.77 -0.43
CA VAL A 16 -1.37 -20.05 0.11
C VAL A 16 -2.53 -19.79 1.06
N LEU A 17 -3.67 -20.44 0.80
CA LEU A 17 -4.82 -20.41 1.70
C LEU A 17 -4.53 -21.35 2.87
N TRP A 18 -4.13 -20.78 3.99
CA TRP A 18 -3.71 -21.52 5.17
C TRP A 18 -4.88 -21.87 6.07
N SER A 19 -5.05 -23.15 6.37
CA SER A 19 -6.10 -23.66 7.24
C SER A 19 -5.53 -24.62 8.28
N THR A 20 -6.16 -24.65 9.45
CA THR A 20 -5.89 -25.66 10.49
C THR A 20 -6.12 -27.07 9.99
N ARG A 21 -6.98 -27.25 8.97
CA ARG A 21 -7.32 -28.55 8.35
C ARG A 21 -6.29 -29.07 7.36
N LEU A 22 -5.29 -28.28 6.99
CA LEU A 22 -4.23 -28.72 6.09
C LEU A 22 -3.37 -29.82 6.73
N PRO A 23 -2.96 -30.86 5.98
CA PRO A 23 -2.08 -31.91 6.49
C PRO A 23 -0.74 -31.36 7.01
N GLU A 24 -0.26 -31.87 8.14
CA GLU A 24 1.02 -31.44 8.73
C GLU A 24 2.20 -31.53 7.75
N PRO A 25 2.38 -32.59 6.95
CA PRO A 25 3.47 -32.66 5.99
C PRO A 25 3.43 -31.52 4.95
N TRP A 26 2.21 -31.04 4.59
CA TRP A 26 2.05 -29.89 3.70
C TRP A 26 2.46 -28.58 4.39
N LYS A 27 2.08 -28.40 5.64
CA LYS A 27 2.47 -27.22 6.43
C LYS A 27 3.98 -27.14 6.63
N GLU A 28 4.61 -28.26 6.97
CA GLU A 28 6.07 -28.36 7.10
C GLU A 28 6.78 -28.04 5.77
N TYR A 29 6.25 -28.55 4.67
CA TYR A 29 6.78 -28.27 3.35
C TYR A 29 6.68 -26.80 2.96
N CYS A 30 5.52 -26.16 3.20
CA CYS A 30 5.33 -24.72 2.98
C CYS A 30 6.32 -23.90 3.82
N ALA A 31 6.45 -24.22 5.11
CA ALA A 31 7.38 -23.53 6.00
C ALA A 31 8.83 -23.67 5.51
N LYS A 32 9.23 -24.85 5.09
CA LYS A 32 10.58 -25.11 4.54
C LYS A 32 10.87 -24.28 3.30
N ILE A 33 9.92 -24.19 2.38
CA ILE A 33 10.09 -23.37 1.17
C ILE A 33 10.12 -21.88 1.51
N SER A 34 9.27 -21.42 2.45
CA SER A 34 9.22 -20.02 2.87
C SER A 34 10.52 -19.49 3.50
N ILE A 35 11.37 -20.36 4.03
CA ILE A 35 12.71 -19.97 4.52
C ILE A 35 13.60 -19.50 3.35
N ASN A 36 13.39 -20.02 2.17
CA ASN A 36 14.25 -19.81 1.01
C ASN A 36 13.69 -18.79 0.01
N THR A 37 12.48 -18.28 0.23
CA THR A 37 11.85 -17.34 -0.70
C THR A 37 10.95 -16.34 0.00
N SER A 38 10.90 -15.12 -0.52
CA SER A 38 9.93 -14.08 -0.15
C SER A 38 8.66 -14.09 -1.04
N SER A 39 8.57 -15.03 -1.98
CA SER A 39 7.49 -15.08 -3.00
C SER A 39 6.21 -15.75 -2.51
N ILE A 40 6.18 -16.27 -1.28
CA ILE A 40 5.01 -16.95 -0.71
C ILE A 40 4.44 -16.08 0.41
N GLN A 41 3.13 -15.89 0.36
CA GLN A 41 2.35 -15.26 1.42
C GLN A 41 1.19 -16.16 1.83
N TYR A 42 0.64 -15.94 3.00
CA TYR A 42 -0.39 -16.79 3.59
C TYR A 42 -1.61 -15.98 3.94
N GLU A 43 -2.78 -16.49 3.59
CA GLU A 43 -4.08 -15.99 4.00
C GLU A 43 -4.77 -16.98 4.91
N ASN A 44 -5.49 -16.50 5.90
CA ASN A 44 -6.22 -17.35 6.85
C ASN A 44 -7.52 -17.86 6.22
N ASP A 45 -7.48 -19.07 5.62
CA ASP A 45 -8.63 -19.69 4.96
C ASP A 45 -9.79 -19.97 5.94
N ASP A 46 -9.48 -20.34 7.19
CA ASP A 46 -10.51 -20.62 8.18
C ASP A 46 -11.34 -19.36 8.49
N LEU A 47 -10.71 -18.19 8.53
CA LEU A 47 -11.38 -16.90 8.72
C LEU A 47 -12.09 -16.43 7.45
N MET A 48 -11.41 -16.52 6.29
CA MET A 48 -11.97 -16.02 5.02
C MET A 48 -13.22 -16.77 4.62
N ARG A 49 -13.31 -18.09 4.88
CA ARG A 49 -14.52 -18.88 4.62
C ARG A 49 -15.71 -18.45 5.47
N VAL A 50 -15.49 -17.97 6.68
CA VAL A 50 -16.57 -17.42 7.53
C VAL A 50 -17.13 -16.14 6.91
N ILE A 51 -16.30 -15.33 6.27
CA ILE A 51 -16.67 -14.03 5.70
C ILE A 51 -17.28 -14.19 4.30
N HIS A 52 -16.67 -14.98 3.43
CA HIS A 52 -16.98 -15.05 2.00
C HIS A 52 -17.67 -16.36 1.58
N GLY A 53 -17.71 -17.38 2.42
CA GLY A 53 -18.12 -18.74 2.02
C GLY A 53 -16.99 -19.49 1.32
N ASP A 54 -17.34 -20.55 0.59
CA ASP A 54 -16.35 -21.47 0.01
C ASP A 54 -15.79 -21.00 -1.34
N ASP A 55 -16.52 -20.13 -2.06
CA ASP A 55 -16.20 -19.70 -3.43
C ASP A 55 -15.49 -18.35 -3.46
N TYR A 56 -14.45 -18.19 -2.67
CA TYR A 56 -13.64 -16.99 -2.71
C TYR A 56 -12.25 -17.25 -3.31
N ALA A 57 -11.63 -16.20 -3.79
CA ALA A 57 -10.26 -16.19 -4.26
C ALA A 57 -9.53 -14.95 -3.77
N ILE A 58 -8.21 -15.01 -3.77
CA ILE A 58 -7.37 -13.85 -3.48
C ILE A 58 -7.01 -13.19 -4.81
N ALA A 59 -7.46 -11.96 -4.97
CA ALA A 59 -7.09 -11.15 -6.11
C ALA A 59 -5.81 -10.36 -5.82
N CYS A 60 -4.95 -10.26 -6.82
CA CYS A 60 -3.66 -9.58 -6.74
C CYS A 60 -2.78 -10.19 -5.62
N CYS A 61 -2.65 -9.49 -4.50
CA CYS A 61 -1.76 -9.90 -3.41
C CYS A 61 -2.54 -10.44 -2.20
N VAL A 62 -3.55 -9.71 -1.71
CA VAL A 62 -4.21 -9.97 -0.41
C VAL A 62 -5.71 -9.69 -0.40
N SER A 63 -6.31 -9.29 -1.51
CA SER A 63 -7.73 -8.94 -1.55
C SER A 63 -8.60 -10.19 -1.75
N SER A 64 -9.35 -10.57 -0.72
CA SER A 64 -10.30 -11.66 -0.81
C SER A 64 -11.61 -11.19 -1.46
N MET A 65 -12.12 -11.97 -2.40
CA MET A 65 -13.35 -11.68 -3.14
C MET A 65 -14.12 -12.94 -3.50
N VAL A 66 -15.44 -12.86 -3.52
CA VAL A 66 -16.29 -13.94 -4.01
C VAL A 66 -16.23 -13.98 -5.54
N VAL A 67 -15.81 -15.11 -6.09
CA VAL A 67 -15.59 -15.28 -7.52
C VAL A 67 -16.88 -15.05 -8.31
N GLY A 68 -16.82 -14.20 -9.33
CA GLY A 68 -17.94 -13.86 -10.20
C GLY A 68 -18.96 -12.88 -9.61
N LYS A 69 -18.91 -12.59 -8.33
CA LYS A 69 -19.88 -11.74 -7.62
C LYS A 69 -19.29 -10.45 -7.06
N GLU A 70 -18.01 -10.45 -6.84
CA GLU A 70 -17.29 -9.30 -6.30
C GLU A 70 -16.12 -8.94 -7.21
N MET A 71 -15.77 -7.68 -7.25
CA MET A 71 -14.68 -7.18 -8.06
C MET A 71 -13.96 -6.03 -7.37
N GLN A 72 -12.64 -6.07 -7.44
CA GLN A 72 -11.78 -4.98 -7.05
C GLN A 72 -11.18 -4.35 -8.30
N PHE A 73 -11.44 -3.07 -8.48
CA PHE A 73 -10.88 -2.32 -9.58
C PHE A 73 -9.52 -1.73 -9.23
N PHE A 74 -8.97 -0.99 -10.19
CA PHE A 74 -7.70 -0.31 -10.08
C PHE A 74 -7.48 0.28 -8.70
N GLY A 75 -6.33 -0.03 -8.12
CA GLY A 75 -5.84 0.54 -6.89
C GLY A 75 -4.47 1.17 -7.08
N ALA A 76 -4.17 2.17 -6.30
CA ALA A 76 -2.86 2.79 -6.24
C ALA A 76 -2.37 2.85 -4.79
N ARG A 77 -1.07 2.99 -4.60
CA ARG A 77 -0.50 3.18 -3.27
C ARG A 77 -0.10 4.63 -3.06
N ALA A 78 -0.53 5.21 -1.93
CA ALA A 78 -0.01 6.48 -1.46
C ALA A 78 1.33 6.26 -0.75
N ASN A 79 2.36 7.02 -1.12
CA ASN A 79 3.69 6.92 -0.51
C ASN A 79 3.76 7.82 0.73
N LEU A 80 3.62 7.21 1.91
CA LEU A 80 3.61 7.92 3.19
C LEU A 80 4.98 8.49 3.57
N ALA A 81 6.07 7.84 3.16
CA ALA A 81 7.42 8.33 3.42
C ALA A 81 7.69 9.64 2.64
N LYS A 82 7.27 9.69 1.37
CA LYS A 82 7.30 10.95 0.59
C LYS A 82 6.39 12.02 1.19
N CYS A 83 5.23 11.63 1.68
CA CYS A 83 4.31 12.54 2.37
C CYS A 83 4.95 13.20 3.59
N LEU A 84 5.69 12.42 4.41
CA LEU A 84 6.43 12.95 5.55
C LEU A 84 7.52 13.94 5.10
N LEU A 85 8.28 13.61 4.06
CA LEU A 85 9.31 14.51 3.53
C LEU A 85 8.70 15.78 2.94
N TYR A 86 7.56 15.69 2.27
CA TYR A 86 6.82 16.86 1.79
C TYR A 86 6.28 17.71 2.94
N ALA A 87 5.85 17.11 4.04
CA ALA A 87 5.45 17.85 5.24
C ALA A 87 6.59 18.69 5.79
N ILE A 88 7.79 18.14 5.86
CA ILE A 88 9.01 18.85 6.30
C ILE A 88 9.39 19.96 5.30
N ASN A 89 9.28 19.70 4.01
CA ASN A 89 9.69 20.64 2.94
C ASN A 89 8.57 21.57 2.45
N GLY A 90 7.41 21.60 3.12
CA GLY A 90 6.31 22.48 2.74
C GLY A 90 5.66 22.15 1.40
N GLY A 91 5.68 20.89 1.00
CA GLY A 91 5.10 20.38 -0.23
C GLY A 91 6.05 20.35 -1.44
N VAL A 92 7.34 20.61 -1.23
CA VAL A 92 8.35 20.59 -2.31
C VAL A 92 9.03 19.24 -2.37
N ASP A 93 9.17 18.70 -3.58
CA ASP A 93 9.91 17.47 -3.84
C ASP A 93 11.42 17.73 -3.81
N GLU A 94 12.15 16.94 -3.05
CA GLU A 94 13.59 17.13 -2.80
C GLU A 94 14.46 16.82 -4.02
N ILE A 95 13.94 16.01 -4.95
CA ILE A 95 14.69 15.62 -6.16
C ILE A 95 14.50 16.64 -7.26
N SER A 96 13.27 17.01 -7.56
CA SER A 96 12.93 17.89 -8.67
C SER A 96 12.91 19.38 -8.29
N GLY A 97 12.81 19.70 -7.00
CA GLY A 97 12.61 21.07 -6.52
C GLY A 97 11.22 21.65 -6.84
N VAL A 98 10.29 20.82 -7.34
CA VAL A 98 8.95 21.25 -7.76
C VAL A 98 7.99 21.22 -6.58
N GLN A 99 7.10 22.23 -6.50
CA GLN A 99 5.97 22.24 -5.58
C GLN A 99 4.94 21.22 -6.06
N VAL A 100 4.88 20.05 -5.42
CA VAL A 100 3.97 18.95 -5.79
C VAL A 100 2.71 18.90 -4.96
N ALA A 101 2.77 19.34 -3.71
CA ALA A 101 1.61 19.44 -2.82
C ALA A 101 1.14 20.88 -2.68
N THR A 102 -0.02 21.08 -2.09
CA THR A 102 -0.45 22.43 -1.66
C THR A 102 0.66 23.07 -0.83
N LYS A 103 0.87 24.38 -1.01
CA LYS A 103 1.94 25.08 -0.31
C LYS A 103 1.67 25.14 1.19
N PHE A 104 2.40 24.33 1.93
CA PHE A 104 2.45 24.35 3.39
C PHE A 104 3.66 25.15 3.88
N ARG A 105 3.65 25.52 5.15
CA ARG A 105 4.80 26.16 5.77
C ARG A 105 5.89 25.11 6.02
N PRO A 106 7.08 25.22 5.43
CA PRO A 106 8.16 24.27 5.65
C PRO A 106 8.72 24.39 7.07
N ILE A 107 9.28 23.33 7.59
CA ILE A 107 10.11 23.35 8.80
C ILE A 107 11.47 23.89 8.43
N THR A 108 11.90 24.94 9.11
CA THR A 108 13.19 25.63 8.80
C THR A 108 14.24 25.43 9.88
N SER A 109 13.90 24.80 11.00
CA SER A 109 14.82 24.52 12.10
C SER A 109 15.97 23.61 11.66
N GLU A 110 17.14 23.77 12.30
CA GLU A 110 18.31 22.91 12.08
C GLU A 110 18.07 21.48 12.58
N TYR A 111 17.29 21.36 13.67
CA TYR A 111 16.90 20.08 14.26
C TYR A 111 15.39 19.93 14.17
N LEU A 112 14.93 18.73 13.89
CA LEU A 112 13.51 18.42 13.84
C LEU A 112 12.93 18.30 15.24
N ASP A 113 11.82 18.98 15.48
CA ASP A 113 10.97 18.85 16.65
C ASP A 113 9.83 17.88 16.33
N TYR A 114 9.56 16.94 17.22
CA TYR A 114 8.57 15.88 16.99
C TYR A 114 7.16 16.43 16.84
N ASP A 115 6.76 17.38 17.71
CA ASP A 115 5.39 17.88 17.72
C ASP A 115 5.14 18.77 16.47
N ASP A 116 6.13 19.58 16.06
CA ASP A 116 6.05 20.38 14.81
C ASP A 116 5.98 19.48 13.57
N VAL A 117 6.80 18.41 13.53
CA VAL A 117 6.74 17.44 12.43
C VAL A 117 5.41 16.71 12.38
N MET A 118 4.86 16.29 13.52
CA MET A 118 3.57 15.60 13.58
C MET A 118 2.42 16.50 13.13
N GLU A 119 2.38 17.77 13.56
CA GLU A 119 1.38 18.74 13.09
C GLU A 119 1.41 18.88 11.56
N LYS A 120 2.60 19.11 10.99
CA LYS A 120 2.77 19.28 9.54
C LYS A 120 2.45 17.99 8.77
N TYR A 121 2.78 16.84 9.35
CA TYR A 121 2.50 15.55 8.74
C TYR A 121 0.99 15.26 8.72
N ASP A 122 0.26 15.59 9.79
CA ASP A 122 -1.20 15.39 9.86
C ASP A 122 -1.92 16.25 8.81
N ASP A 123 -1.54 17.53 8.68
CA ASP A 123 -2.04 18.43 7.64
C ASP A 123 -1.76 17.86 6.23
N MET A 124 -0.53 17.39 5.99
CA MET A 124 -0.13 16.83 4.70
C MET A 124 -0.85 15.52 4.39
N MET A 125 -1.08 14.68 5.40
CA MET A 125 -1.84 13.43 5.27
C MET A 125 -3.29 13.70 4.91
N THR A 126 -3.90 14.71 5.51
CA THR A 126 -5.28 15.13 5.19
C THR A 126 -5.39 15.54 3.72
N TRP A 127 -4.47 16.40 3.25
CA TRP A 127 -4.41 16.79 1.84
C TRP A 127 -4.19 15.58 0.92
N LEU A 128 -3.26 14.67 1.28
CA LEU A 128 -2.97 13.48 0.51
C LEU A 128 -4.18 12.56 0.42
N ALA A 129 -4.92 12.36 1.51
CA ALA A 129 -6.11 11.51 1.54
C ALA A 129 -7.21 12.04 0.60
N GLU A 130 -7.46 13.35 0.62
CA GLU A 130 -8.41 13.98 -0.30
C GLU A 130 -7.98 13.84 -1.77
N LEU A 131 -6.72 14.14 -2.07
CA LEU A 131 -6.17 13.98 -3.41
C LEU A 131 -6.26 12.54 -3.90
N TYR A 132 -5.89 11.59 -3.04
CA TYR A 132 -5.88 10.16 -3.33
C TYR A 132 -7.27 9.65 -3.67
N VAL A 133 -8.27 9.92 -2.82
CA VAL A 133 -9.66 9.49 -3.05
C VAL A 133 -10.23 10.13 -4.32
N ASN A 134 -10.02 11.43 -4.51
CA ASN A 134 -10.50 12.12 -5.71
C ASN A 134 -9.86 11.58 -6.98
N THR A 135 -8.56 11.31 -6.96
CA THR A 135 -7.84 10.74 -8.11
C THR A 135 -8.39 9.36 -8.48
N LEU A 136 -8.58 8.48 -7.49
CA LEU A 136 -9.14 7.15 -7.74
C LEU A 136 -10.59 7.23 -8.25
N ASN A 137 -11.40 8.12 -7.72
CA ASN A 137 -12.77 8.34 -8.22
C ASN A 137 -12.79 8.79 -9.69
N ILE A 138 -11.86 9.66 -10.09
CA ILE A 138 -11.73 10.09 -11.49
C ILE A 138 -11.33 8.91 -12.38
N ILE A 139 -10.36 8.11 -11.94
CA ILE A 139 -9.91 6.93 -12.69
C ILE A 139 -11.05 5.94 -12.88
N HIS A 140 -11.78 5.61 -11.82
CA HIS A 140 -12.93 4.70 -11.88
C HIS A 140 -14.05 5.25 -12.77
N TYR A 141 -14.33 6.55 -12.67
CA TYR A 141 -15.30 7.21 -13.58
C TYR A 141 -14.88 7.09 -15.05
N MET A 142 -13.59 7.26 -15.35
CA MET A 142 -13.09 7.14 -16.73
C MET A 142 -13.17 5.69 -17.23
N HIS A 143 -12.91 4.72 -16.37
CA HIS A 143 -13.08 3.30 -16.70
C HIS A 143 -14.55 2.97 -17.03
N ASP A 144 -15.49 3.42 -16.21
CA ASP A 144 -16.93 3.24 -16.45
C ASP A 144 -17.36 3.93 -17.76
N LYS A 145 -16.92 5.17 -17.97
CA LYS A 145 -17.27 5.98 -19.14
C LYS A 145 -16.84 5.33 -20.45
N TYR A 146 -15.70 4.66 -20.48
CA TYR A 146 -15.18 3.99 -21.68
C TYR A 146 -15.46 2.49 -21.69
N CYS A 147 -16.36 2.00 -20.86
CA CYS A 147 -16.78 0.60 -20.76
C CYS A 147 -15.64 -0.39 -20.46
N TYR A 148 -14.54 0.08 -19.89
CA TYR A 148 -13.38 -0.75 -19.61
C TYR A 148 -13.71 -1.84 -18.59
N GLU A 149 -14.44 -1.49 -17.55
CA GLU A 149 -14.88 -2.40 -16.50
C GLU A 149 -15.89 -3.43 -17.01
N SER A 150 -16.79 -3.03 -17.89
CA SER A 150 -17.78 -3.93 -18.50
C SER A 150 -17.12 -5.07 -19.28
N LEU A 151 -16.02 -4.81 -19.95
CA LEU A 151 -15.26 -5.85 -20.65
C LEU A 151 -14.60 -6.83 -19.66
N GLN A 152 -14.09 -6.34 -18.57
CA GLN A 152 -13.49 -7.17 -17.52
C GLN A 152 -14.52 -8.00 -16.76
N MET A 153 -15.76 -7.51 -16.67
CA MET A 153 -16.88 -8.18 -16.00
C MET A 153 -17.67 -9.15 -16.88
N ALA A 154 -17.22 -9.47 -18.08
CA ALA A 154 -17.95 -10.32 -19.02
C ALA A 154 -18.31 -11.73 -18.49
N LEU A 155 -17.53 -12.23 -17.52
CA LEU A 155 -17.73 -13.54 -16.88
C LEU A 155 -18.30 -13.44 -15.46
N HIS A 156 -18.74 -12.25 -15.04
CA HIS A 156 -19.33 -12.03 -13.73
C HIS A 156 -20.85 -12.15 -13.76
N ASP A 157 -21.46 -12.26 -12.59
CA ASP A 157 -22.91 -12.21 -12.42
C ASP A 157 -23.46 -10.84 -12.86
N ARG A 158 -24.78 -10.78 -13.05
CA ARG A 158 -25.45 -9.54 -13.46
C ARG A 158 -25.24 -8.38 -12.50
N GLU A 159 -25.25 -8.69 -11.21
CA GLU A 159 -25.04 -7.72 -10.13
C GLU A 159 -23.71 -8.02 -9.46
N VAL A 160 -22.72 -7.15 -9.68
CA VAL A 160 -21.38 -7.29 -9.12
C VAL A 160 -21.14 -6.22 -8.07
N LYS A 161 -20.74 -6.65 -6.88
CA LYS A 161 -20.30 -5.75 -5.83
C LYS A 161 -18.87 -5.28 -6.12
N ARG A 162 -18.71 -3.98 -6.27
CA ARG A 162 -17.41 -3.37 -6.57
C ARG A 162 -16.76 -2.80 -5.33
N TYR A 163 -15.48 -3.07 -5.15
CA TYR A 163 -14.69 -2.56 -4.05
C TYR A 163 -13.66 -1.54 -4.53
N PHE A 164 -13.50 -0.51 -3.74
CA PHE A 164 -12.46 0.49 -3.93
C PHE A 164 -11.14 -0.04 -3.35
N ALA A 165 -10.12 -0.19 -4.18
CA ALA A 165 -8.82 -0.67 -3.74
C ALA A 165 -7.96 0.48 -3.25
N THR A 166 -7.75 0.56 -1.95
CA THR A 166 -6.84 1.52 -1.33
C THR A 166 -5.56 0.85 -0.88
N GLY A 167 -4.46 1.57 -0.87
CA GLY A 167 -3.18 1.06 -0.41
C GLY A 167 -2.22 2.15 0.03
N ILE A 168 -1.31 1.79 0.92
CA ILE A 168 -0.24 2.65 1.41
C ILE A 168 1.11 1.96 1.24
N ALA A 169 2.17 2.73 1.11
CA ALA A 169 3.55 2.27 1.10
C ALA A 169 4.40 3.16 2.01
N GLY A 170 5.48 2.61 2.56
CA GLY A 170 6.44 3.37 3.36
C GLY A 170 6.05 3.57 4.82
N ILE A 171 5.07 2.83 5.35
CA ILE A 171 4.63 2.99 6.76
C ILE A 171 5.75 2.68 7.77
N SER A 172 6.57 1.67 7.52
CA SER A 172 7.70 1.34 8.38
C SER A 172 8.76 2.45 8.37
N VAL A 173 9.04 3.01 7.19
CA VAL A 173 9.97 4.15 7.06
C VAL A 173 9.47 5.35 7.84
N VAL A 174 8.18 5.65 7.78
CA VAL A 174 7.56 6.75 8.56
C VAL A 174 7.66 6.48 10.05
N ALA A 175 7.32 5.27 10.49
CA ALA A 175 7.37 4.90 11.90
C ALA A 175 8.78 5.03 12.48
N ASP A 176 9.79 4.53 11.76
CA ASP A 176 11.19 4.62 12.15
C ASP A 176 11.69 6.07 12.14
N SER A 177 11.31 6.87 11.13
CA SER A 177 11.66 8.29 11.04
C SER A 177 11.06 9.10 12.19
N LEU A 178 9.77 8.92 12.48
CA LEU A 178 9.11 9.60 13.59
C LEU A 178 9.66 9.16 14.94
N SER A 179 10.02 7.88 15.08
CA SER A 179 10.70 7.37 16.28
C SER A 179 12.07 8.03 16.46
N ALA A 180 12.85 8.12 15.38
CA ALA A 180 14.15 8.80 15.43
C ALA A 180 13.99 10.28 15.80
N ILE A 181 13.05 11.00 15.20
CA ILE A 181 12.79 12.41 15.50
C ILE A 181 12.37 12.59 16.97
N LYS A 182 11.57 11.67 17.50
CA LYS A 182 11.08 11.73 18.88
C LYS A 182 12.14 11.45 19.94
N TYR A 183 13.03 10.49 19.70
CA TYR A 183 13.94 9.96 20.71
C TYR A 183 15.41 10.30 20.48
N ALA A 184 15.75 10.83 19.31
CA ALA A 184 17.09 11.27 18.99
C ALA A 184 17.12 12.74 18.58
N LYS A 185 18.32 13.29 18.44
CA LYS A 185 18.53 14.66 17.94
C LYS A 185 18.81 14.60 16.45
N VAL A 186 17.76 14.74 15.62
CA VAL A 186 17.86 14.65 14.18
C VAL A 186 18.15 16.02 13.58
N LYS A 187 19.31 16.13 12.92
CA LYS A 187 19.74 17.33 12.22
C LYS A 187 19.37 17.22 10.73
N THR A 188 18.81 18.31 10.18
CA THR A 188 18.49 18.38 8.75
C THR A 188 19.68 18.86 7.92
N ILE A 189 19.93 18.21 6.78
CA ILE A 189 20.84 18.70 5.75
C ILE A 189 20.00 19.26 4.63
N ARG A 190 20.28 20.53 4.25
CA ARG A 190 19.53 21.26 3.23
C ARG A 190 20.40 21.60 2.05
N ASN A 191 19.78 21.58 0.87
CA ASN A 191 20.43 22.08 -0.35
C ASN A 191 20.44 23.63 -0.38
N GLU A 192 21.00 24.21 -1.47
CA GLU A 192 21.09 25.64 -1.69
C GLU A 192 19.71 26.35 -1.72
N GLN A 193 18.65 25.63 -1.99
CA GLN A 193 17.27 26.11 -2.03
C GLN A 193 16.57 26.00 -0.67
N GLY A 194 17.25 25.47 0.34
CA GLY A 194 16.71 25.26 1.69
C GLY A 194 15.84 24.02 1.84
N ILE A 195 15.82 23.13 0.85
CA ILE A 195 15.06 21.89 0.86
C ILE A 195 15.86 20.82 1.62
N VAL A 196 15.20 20.11 2.54
CA VAL A 196 15.81 18.98 3.26
C VAL A 196 16.03 17.84 2.28
N VAL A 197 17.26 17.39 2.18
CA VAL A 197 17.69 16.29 1.30
C VAL A 197 18.27 15.11 2.07
N GLU A 198 18.65 15.34 3.35
CA GLU A 198 19.15 14.33 4.28
C GLU A 198 18.86 14.73 5.72
#